data_f182b99962b6f182e3452290c0188eab
#
_entry.id   f182b99962b6f182e3452290c0188eab
#
_cell.length_a   1.000
_cell.length_b   1.000
_cell.length_c   1.000
_cell.angle_alpha   90.00
_cell.angle_beta   90.00
_cell.angle_gamma   90.00
#
_symmetry.space_group_name_H-M   'P 1'
#
loop_
_entity.id
_entity.type
_entity.pdbx_description
1 polymer ?
#
loop_
_entity_poly.entity_id
_entity_poly.type
_entity_poly.pdbx_seq_one_letter_code
_entity_poly.pdbx_strand_id
1 'polypeptide(L)'
;MPFYAPSEKMFQEIQEHLKEITVILKEKQQMNPDDLFCDNQEFMKIMNISKRLAQSWRDSGFIGYCQLGNKIYYRLKDIQNLLNENYKPKKK
;
A
#
# COMPACT_ATOMS: atom_id res chain seq x y z
N MET A 1 -5.12 13.83 11.62
CA MET A 1 -5.02 12.41 12.02
C MET A 1 -3.60 12.10 12.40
N PRO A 2 -3.40 11.51 13.55
CA PRO A 2 -2.04 11.11 13.88
C PRO A 2 -1.56 10.06 12.87
N PHE A 3 -0.38 10.28 12.39
CA PHE A 3 0.23 9.36 11.47
C PHE A 3 0.66 8.09 12.21
N TYR A 4 0.26 6.94 11.67
CA TYR A 4 0.68 5.66 12.22
C TYR A 4 2.01 5.25 11.60
N ALA A 5 3.08 5.30 12.39
CA ALA A 5 4.40 4.88 11.94
C ALA A 5 4.61 3.44 12.37
N PRO A 6 4.67 2.49 11.45
CA PRO A 6 4.90 1.10 11.82
C PRO A 6 6.31 0.91 12.39
N SER A 7 6.46 -0.06 13.28
CA SER A 7 7.77 -0.46 13.76
C SER A 7 8.58 -1.04 12.59
N GLU A 8 9.89 -1.17 12.80
CA GLU A 8 10.76 -1.75 11.78
C GLU A 8 10.30 -3.16 11.38
N LYS A 9 9.88 -3.95 12.36
CA LYS A 9 9.36 -5.29 12.09
C LYS A 9 8.09 -5.24 11.23
N MET A 10 7.17 -4.34 11.56
CA MET A 10 5.95 -4.18 10.79
C MET A 10 6.25 -3.68 9.37
N PHE A 11 7.22 -2.78 9.25
CA PHE A 11 7.65 -2.29 7.94
C PHE A 11 8.15 -3.44 7.08
N GLN A 12 8.97 -4.34 7.65
CA GLN A 12 9.48 -5.49 6.94
C GLN A 12 8.36 -6.44 6.52
N GLU A 13 7.40 -6.68 7.41
CA GLU A 13 6.24 -7.51 7.09
C GLU A 13 5.43 -6.93 5.94
N ILE A 14 5.22 -5.63 5.95
CA ILE A 14 4.50 -4.93 4.87
C ILE A 14 5.27 -5.08 3.56
N GLN A 15 6.58 -4.91 3.59
CA GLN A 15 7.41 -5.07 2.39
C GLN A 15 7.34 -6.49 1.84
N GLU A 16 7.34 -7.49 2.70
CA GLU A 16 7.19 -8.88 2.28
C GLU A 16 5.84 -9.14 1.64
N HIS A 17 4.77 -8.64 2.25
CA HIS A 17 3.42 -8.78 1.68
C HIS A 17 3.33 -8.09 0.34
N LEU A 18 3.91 -6.90 0.23
CA LEU A 18 3.93 -6.16 -1.02
C LEU A 18 4.70 -6.92 -2.10
N LYS A 19 5.81 -7.53 -1.74
CA LYS A 19 6.61 -8.32 -2.66
C LYS A 19 5.84 -9.53 -3.16
N GLU A 20 5.17 -10.24 -2.26
CA GLU A 20 4.37 -11.41 -2.62
C GLU A 20 3.24 -11.05 -3.57
N ILE A 21 2.47 -9.99 -3.24
CA ILE A 21 1.36 -9.58 -4.08
C ILE A 21 1.86 -9.04 -5.42
N THR A 22 3.03 -8.41 -5.45
CA THR A 22 3.61 -7.92 -6.69
C THR A 22 3.88 -9.07 -7.65
N VAL A 23 4.43 -10.17 -7.16
CA VAL A 23 4.70 -11.34 -8.00
C VAL A 23 3.40 -11.90 -8.58
N ILE A 24 2.39 -12.04 -7.73
CA ILE A 24 1.10 -12.58 -8.16
C ILE A 24 0.43 -11.66 -9.20
N LEU A 25 0.42 -10.36 -8.93
CA LEU A 25 -0.24 -9.41 -9.82
C LEU A 25 0.52 -9.24 -11.14
N LYS A 26 1.85 -9.29 -11.09
CA LYS A 26 2.66 -9.20 -12.30
C LYS A 26 2.33 -10.34 -13.25
N GLU A 27 2.18 -11.54 -12.73
CA GLU A 27 1.83 -12.71 -13.52
C GLU A 27 0.41 -12.60 -14.05
N LYS A 28 -0.52 -12.16 -13.20
CA LYS A 28 -1.94 -12.05 -13.54
C LYS A 28 -2.22 -10.92 -14.52
N GLN A 29 -1.62 -9.76 -14.32
CA GLN A 29 -1.89 -8.57 -15.13
C GLN A 29 -0.98 -8.44 -16.34
N GLN A 30 0.19 -9.08 -16.31
CA GLN A 30 1.16 -9.04 -17.42
C GLN A 30 1.51 -7.60 -17.83
N MET A 31 1.71 -6.75 -16.82
CA MET A 31 2.02 -5.33 -17.01
C MET A 31 3.40 -5.03 -16.44
N ASN A 32 3.91 -3.86 -16.80
CA ASN A 32 5.13 -3.35 -16.17
C ASN A 32 4.93 -3.19 -14.67
N PRO A 33 5.96 -3.44 -13.85
CA PRO A 33 5.83 -3.30 -12.41
C PRO A 33 5.30 -1.93 -11.96
N ASP A 34 5.62 -0.86 -12.68
CA ASP A 34 5.17 0.49 -12.34
C ASP A 34 3.68 0.69 -12.57
N ASP A 35 3.06 -0.15 -13.40
CA ASP A 35 1.64 -0.03 -13.75
C ASP A 35 0.76 -1.00 -12.97
N LEU A 36 1.34 -1.86 -12.16
CA LEU A 36 0.57 -2.82 -11.38
C LEU A 36 -0.31 -2.11 -10.35
N PHE A 37 -1.48 -2.68 -10.13
CA PHE A 37 -2.43 -2.13 -9.17
C PHE A 37 -3.08 -3.25 -8.36
N CYS A 38 -3.59 -2.88 -7.18
CA CYS A 38 -4.33 -3.80 -6.33
C CYS A 38 -5.65 -3.17 -5.92
N ASP A 39 -6.60 -4.00 -5.49
CA ASP A 39 -7.86 -3.49 -4.99
C ASP A 39 -7.75 -3.08 -3.52
N ASN A 40 -8.85 -2.54 -2.97
CA ASN A 40 -8.86 -2.05 -1.60
C ASN A 40 -8.62 -3.17 -0.58
N GLN A 41 -9.17 -4.36 -0.83
CA GLN A 41 -8.97 -5.46 0.10
C GLN A 41 -7.52 -5.92 0.13
N GLU A 42 -6.90 -6.00 -1.04
CA GLU A 42 -5.48 -6.33 -1.14
C GLU A 42 -4.62 -5.26 -0.45
N PHE A 43 -4.97 -3.99 -0.65
CA PHE A 43 -4.28 -2.89 0.01
C PHE A 43 -4.36 -2.99 1.53
N MET A 44 -5.56 -3.23 2.04
CA MET A 44 -5.76 -3.38 3.48
C MET A 44 -4.96 -4.54 4.05
N LYS A 45 -4.86 -5.62 3.27
CA LYS A 45 -4.11 -6.79 3.66
C LYS A 45 -2.61 -6.52 3.68
N ILE A 46 -2.10 -5.86 2.63
CA ILE A 46 -0.68 -5.50 2.54
C ILE A 46 -0.29 -4.64 3.74
N MET A 47 -1.09 -3.61 4.00
CA MET A 47 -0.78 -2.63 5.05
C MET A 47 -1.22 -3.09 6.43
N ASN A 48 -2.03 -4.15 6.49
CA ASN A 48 -2.60 -4.66 7.74
C ASN A 48 -3.36 -3.56 8.49
N ILE A 49 -4.27 -2.90 7.78
CA ILE A 49 -5.07 -1.81 8.33
C ILE A 49 -6.55 -2.10 8.15
N SER A 50 -7.38 -1.42 8.93
CA SER A 50 -8.82 -1.56 8.86
C SER A 50 -9.37 -0.80 7.65
N LYS A 51 -10.59 -1.14 7.27
CA LYS A 51 -11.31 -0.43 6.23
C LYS A 51 -11.46 1.05 6.55
N ARG A 52 -11.73 1.34 7.81
CA ARG A 52 -11.90 2.72 8.29
C ARG A 52 -10.62 3.51 8.15
N LEU A 53 -9.49 2.91 8.50
CA LEU A 53 -8.20 3.58 8.38
C LEU A 53 -7.82 3.79 6.92
N ALA A 54 -8.09 2.81 6.06
CA ALA A 54 -7.85 2.95 4.63
C ALA A 54 -8.65 4.13 4.06
N GLN A 55 -9.91 4.26 4.45
CA GLN A 55 -10.74 5.37 4.02
C GLN A 55 -10.20 6.70 4.52
N SER A 56 -9.75 6.75 5.77
CA SER A 56 -9.16 7.94 6.35
C SER A 56 -7.92 8.38 5.56
N TRP A 57 -7.09 7.44 5.17
CA TRP A 57 -5.89 7.73 4.36
C TRP A 57 -6.25 8.30 2.99
N ARG A 58 -7.30 7.77 2.36
CA ARG A 58 -7.76 8.30 1.08
C ARG A 58 -8.32 9.72 1.25
N ASP A 59 -9.15 9.91 2.27
CA ASP A 59 -9.81 11.20 2.49
C ASP A 59 -8.81 12.31 2.83
N SER A 60 -7.73 11.96 3.51
CA SER A 60 -6.70 12.95 3.88
C SER A 60 -5.67 13.18 2.78
N GLY A 61 -5.75 12.44 1.69
CA GLY A 61 -4.76 12.56 0.62
C GLY A 61 -3.43 11.91 0.94
N PHE A 62 -3.42 11.03 1.94
CA PHE A 62 -2.21 10.35 2.36
C PHE A 62 -1.72 9.34 1.32
N ILE A 63 -2.63 8.78 0.54
CA ILE A 63 -2.29 7.85 -0.54
C ILE A 63 -3.17 8.13 -1.76
N GLY A 64 -2.57 8.03 -2.95
CA GLY A 64 -3.30 8.14 -4.19
C GLY A 64 -4.10 6.88 -4.48
N TYR A 65 -5.23 7.05 -5.12
CA TYR A 65 -6.09 5.92 -5.46
C TYR A 65 -6.92 6.24 -6.70
N CYS A 66 -7.50 5.19 -7.27
CA CYS A 66 -8.44 5.31 -8.39
C CYS A 66 -9.76 4.73 -7.95
N GLN A 67 -10.84 5.45 -8.19
CA GLN A 67 -12.18 4.97 -7.85
C GLN A 67 -13.02 4.83 -9.11
N LEU A 68 -13.50 3.62 -9.34
CA LEU A 68 -14.37 3.31 -10.47
C LEU A 68 -15.69 2.80 -9.89
N GLY A 69 -16.69 3.69 -9.85
CA GLY A 69 -17.95 3.38 -9.18
C GLY A 69 -17.70 3.19 -7.69
N ASN A 70 -17.99 2.00 -7.18
CA ASN A 70 -17.74 1.67 -5.78
C ASN A 70 -16.47 0.81 -5.60
N LYS A 71 -15.67 0.69 -6.65
CA LYS A 71 -14.41 -0.06 -6.60
C LYS A 71 -13.24 0.88 -6.43
N ILE A 72 -12.32 0.55 -5.56
CA ILE A 72 -11.14 1.37 -5.25
C ILE A 72 -9.90 0.55 -5.55
N TYR A 73 -8.96 1.17 -6.26
CA TYR A 73 -7.69 0.55 -6.65
C TYR A 73 -6.53 1.46 -6.30
N TYR A 74 -5.40 0.85 -6.02
CA TYR A 74 -4.16 1.56 -5.69
C TYR A 74 -3.05 1.02 -6.57
N ARG A 75 -2.19 1.91 -7.05
CA ARG A 75 -0.99 1.49 -7.76
C ARG A 75 0.02 0.99 -6.74
N LEU A 76 0.68 -0.14 -7.05
CA LEU A 76 1.71 -0.67 -6.16
C LEU A 76 2.86 0.32 -6.01
N LYS A 77 3.15 1.09 -7.06
CA LYS A 77 4.15 2.15 -7.01
C LYS A 77 3.83 3.19 -5.94
N ASP A 78 2.57 3.59 -5.83
CA ASP A 78 2.14 4.56 -4.82
C ASP A 78 2.29 3.99 -3.42
N ILE A 79 2.00 2.71 -3.24
CA ILE A 79 2.18 2.04 -1.96
C ILE A 79 3.67 2.03 -1.59
N GLN A 80 4.52 1.68 -2.54
CA GLN A 80 5.96 1.65 -2.29
C GLN A 80 6.49 3.05 -1.94
N ASN A 81 6.03 4.07 -2.65
CA ASN A 81 6.41 5.45 -2.37
C ASN A 81 5.97 5.87 -0.97
N LEU A 82 4.75 5.51 -0.59
CA LEU A 82 4.23 5.79 0.74
C LEU A 82 5.14 5.19 1.81
N LEU A 83 5.53 3.94 1.62
CA LEU A 83 6.42 3.27 2.56
C LEU A 83 7.77 3.96 2.63
N ASN A 84 8.33 4.30 1.48
CA ASN A 84 9.64 4.96 1.42
C ASN A 84 9.62 6.34 2.06
N GLU A 85 8.58 7.11 1.81
CA GLU A 85 8.44 8.45 2.37
C GLU A 85 8.31 8.45 3.88
N ASN A 86 7.78 7.37 4.43
CA ASN A 86 7.51 7.28 5.87
C ASN A 86 8.44 6.35 6.60
N TYR A 87 9.41 5.79 5.89
CA TYR A 87 10.41 4.96 6.53
C TYR A 87 11.35 5.82 7.38
N LYS A 88 11.53 5.42 8.62
CA LYS A 88 12.44 6.10 9.54
C LYS A 88 13.56 5.14 9.89
N PRO A 89 14.75 5.35 9.33
CA PRO A 89 15.86 4.47 9.64
C PRO A 89 16.23 4.53 11.12
N LYS A 90 16.73 3.42 11.61
CA LYS A 90 17.14 3.31 12.99
C LYS A 90 18.30 4.27 13.26
N LYS A 91 18.17 5.09 14.28
CA LYS A 91 19.26 5.96 14.71
C LYS A 91 20.30 5.15 15.46
N LYS A 92 21.54 5.44 15.17
CA LYS A 92 22.65 4.84 15.90
C LYS A 92 22.84 5.52 17.25
#